data_48397fc44dcaf690e70744b2f71c7174
#
_entry.id   48397fc44dcaf690e70744b2f71c7174
#
_cell.length_a   1.000
_cell.length_b   1.000
_cell.length_c   1.000
_cell.angle_alpha   90.00
_cell.angle_beta   90.00
_cell.angle_gamma   90.00
#
_symmetry.space_group_name_H-M   'P 1'
#
loop_
_entity.id
_entity.type
_entity.pdbx_description
1 polymer ?
#
loop_
_entity_poly.entity_id
_entity_poly.type
_entity_poly.pdbx_seq_one_letter_code
_entity_poly.pdbx_strand_id
1 'polypeptide(L)'
;MPIRTPLTEKLGLRVPLVMGGMQWVGTPKLAAAVSNAGALGMVTALTQPTPQALREAVKATRAMIDPEIAAERKKYGAFGVNITLLPAIVPPDYPGYARAALEAGVRIFETAGSNRTWMGPNMQLSP
;
A
#
# COMPACT_ATOMS: atom_id res chain seq x y z
N MET A 1 -7.90 9.48 -22.28
CA MET A 1 -8.46 10.53 -21.40
C MET A 1 -8.60 9.99 -19.98
N PRO A 2 -8.18 10.72 -18.94
CA PRO A 2 -8.41 10.26 -17.58
C PRO A 2 -9.91 10.29 -17.24
N ILE A 3 -10.35 9.29 -16.51
CA ILE A 3 -11.72 9.22 -16.00
C ILE A 3 -11.75 9.97 -14.66
N ARG A 4 -12.60 10.98 -14.55
CA ARG A 4 -12.73 11.79 -13.35
C ARG A 4 -13.78 11.22 -12.40
N THR A 5 -13.36 10.86 -11.20
CA THR A 5 -14.21 10.46 -10.08
C THR A 5 -13.66 11.08 -8.79
N PRO A 6 -14.42 11.09 -7.67
CA PRO A 6 -13.87 11.53 -6.38
C PRO A 6 -12.59 10.79 -6.00
N LEU A 7 -12.51 9.48 -6.28
CA LEU A 7 -11.33 8.68 -6.00
C LEU A 7 -10.12 9.13 -6.85
N THR A 8 -10.30 9.30 -8.17
CA THR A 8 -9.20 9.72 -9.05
C THR A 8 -8.71 11.12 -8.71
N GLU A 9 -9.62 12.03 -8.38
CA GLU A 9 -9.25 13.40 -8.00
C GLU A 9 -8.51 13.43 -6.66
N LYS A 10 -8.97 12.67 -5.68
CA LYS A 10 -8.35 12.61 -4.36
C LYS A 10 -6.93 12.03 -4.40
N LEU A 11 -6.73 10.96 -5.14
CA LEU A 11 -5.47 10.21 -5.16
C LEU A 11 -4.58 10.54 -6.38
N GLY A 12 -5.05 11.36 -7.31
CA GLY A 12 -4.30 11.69 -8.52
C GLY A 12 -4.22 10.53 -9.51
N LEU A 13 -5.23 9.66 -9.54
CA LEU A 13 -5.28 8.52 -10.46
C LEU A 13 -5.79 8.93 -11.83
N ARG A 14 -5.38 8.21 -12.86
CA ARG A 14 -5.91 8.40 -14.23
C ARG A 14 -7.17 7.57 -14.47
N VAL A 15 -7.32 6.45 -13.74
CA VAL A 15 -8.49 5.57 -13.78
C VAL A 15 -8.91 5.21 -12.36
N PRO A 16 -10.23 5.03 -12.11
CA PRO A 16 -10.73 4.69 -10.77
C PRO A 16 -10.56 3.19 -10.47
N LEU A 17 -9.34 2.72 -10.46
CA LEU A 17 -9.00 1.33 -10.25
C LEU A 17 -7.96 1.20 -9.14
N VAL A 18 -8.24 0.35 -8.16
CA VAL A 18 -7.35 0.03 -7.05
C VAL A 18 -6.99 -1.45 -7.13
N MET A 19 -5.70 -1.74 -7.14
CA MET A 19 -5.20 -3.10 -7.00
C MET A 19 -5.42 -3.56 -5.57
N GLY A 20 -6.07 -4.71 -5.38
CA GLY A 20 -6.16 -5.34 -4.06
C GLY A 20 -4.86 -6.01 -3.66
N GLY A 21 -4.71 -6.29 -2.36
CA GLY A 21 -3.60 -7.09 -1.86
C GLY A 21 -3.66 -8.52 -2.39
N MET A 22 -2.54 -9.04 -2.81
CA MET A 22 -2.43 -10.41 -3.34
C MET A 22 -1.15 -11.05 -2.78
N GLN A 23 -1.33 -11.98 -1.85
CA GLN A 23 -0.19 -12.68 -1.23
C GLN A 23 0.66 -13.37 -2.30
N TRP A 24 1.99 -13.19 -2.22
CA TRP A 24 3.00 -13.69 -3.15
C TRP A 24 2.99 -13.06 -4.54
N VAL A 25 1.93 -12.33 -4.90
CA VAL A 25 1.76 -11.69 -6.22
C VAL A 25 1.87 -10.17 -6.13
N GLY A 26 1.39 -9.57 -5.04
CA GLY A 26 1.46 -8.12 -4.79
C GLY A 26 2.87 -7.65 -4.45
N THR A 27 3.78 -7.82 -5.39
CA THR A 27 5.19 -7.48 -5.27
C THR A 27 5.46 -6.04 -5.70
N PRO A 28 6.63 -5.46 -5.37
CA PRO A 28 7.01 -4.13 -5.84
C PRO A 28 6.89 -3.95 -7.36
N LYS A 29 7.29 -4.95 -8.11
CA LYS A 29 7.24 -4.91 -9.58
C LYS A 29 5.83 -4.77 -10.11
N LEU A 30 4.88 -5.57 -9.59
CA LEU A 30 3.49 -5.49 -10.01
C LEU A 30 2.84 -4.19 -9.54
N ALA A 31 3.05 -3.81 -8.29
CA ALA A 31 2.50 -2.58 -7.74
C ALA A 31 2.94 -1.35 -8.54
N ALA A 32 4.23 -1.27 -8.87
CA ALA A 32 4.76 -0.18 -9.69
C ALA A 32 4.17 -0.19 -11.11
N ALA A 33 4.04 -1.36 -11.73
CA ALA A 33 3.45 -1.47 -13.06
C ALA A 33 1.99 -0.99 -13.09
N VAL A 34 1.20 -1.36 -12.08
CA VAL A 34 -0.20 -0.92 -11.96
C VAL A 34 -0.28 0.60 -11.75
N SER A 35 0.57 1.16 -10.88
CA SER A 35 0.60 2.61 -10.66
C SER A 35 1.04 3.37 -11.90
N ASN A 36 2.06 2.89 -12.61
CA ASN A 36 2.54 3.50 -13.84
C ASN A 36 1.50 3.45 -14.97
N ALA A 37 0.60 2.48 -14.93
CA ALA A 37 -0.53 2.40 -15.87
C ALA A 37 -1.67 3.38 -15.55
N GLY A 38 -1.61 4.09 -14.44
CA GLY A 38 -2.59 5.10 -14.05
C GLY A 38 -3.55 4.71 -12.92
N ALA A 39 -3.51 3.45 -12.47
CA ALA A 39 -4.29 2.95 -11.34
C ALA A 39 -3.52 3.07 -10.02
N LEU A 40 -4.07 2.58 -8.93
CA LEU A 40 -3.38 2.53 -7.65
C LEU A 40 -2.78 1.14 -7.42
N GLY A 41 -1.47 1.03 -7.48
CA GLY A 41 -0.73 -0.18 -7.13
C GLY A 41 -0.70 -0.41 -5.63
N MET A 42 -0.60 -1.68 -5.22
CA MET A 42 -0.66 -2.08 -3.82
C MET A 42 0.42 -3.13 -3.53
N VAL A 43 1.33 -2.81 -2.63
CA VAL A 43 2.33 -3.78 -2.14
C VAL A 43 1.71 -4.59 -1.02
N THR A 44 1.73 -5.90 -1.13
CA THR A 44 1.23 -6.80 -0.10
C THR A 44 2.28 -7.00 0.98
N ALA A 45 2.04 -6.44 2.17
CA ALA A 45 3.02 -6.42 3.26
C ALA A 45 3.47 -7.81 3.68
N LEU A 46 2.53 -8.74 3.84
CA LEU A 46 2.83 -10.07 4.36
C LEU A 46 3.52 -11.01 3.36
N THR A 47 3.71 -10.59 2.12
CA THR A 47 4.63 -11.25 1.18
C THR A 47 6.07 -11.07 1.63
N GLN A 48 6.35 -10.01 2.37
CA GLN A 48 7.67 -9.74 2.92
C GLN A 48 7.85 -10.47 4.26
N PRO A 49 8.98 -11.14 4.50
CA PRO A 49 9.15 -11.96 5.71
C PRO A 49 9.29 -11.15 7.00
N THR A 50 9.67 -9.89 6.92
CA THR A 50 9.87 -9.01 8.08
C THR A 50 9.43 -7.58 7.78
N PRO A 51 9.14 -6.76 8.82
CA PRO A 51 8.91 -5.33 8.63
C PRO A 51 10.05 -4.61 7.92
N GLN A 52 11.30 -4.98 8.18
CA GLN A 52 12.44 -4.40 7.49
C GLN A 52 12.45 -4.75 5.99
N ALA A 53 12.10 -5.99 5.65
CA ALA A 53 11.96 -6.40 4.26
C ALA A 53 10.83 -5.62 3.55
N LEU A 54 9.74 -5.31 4.24
CA LEU A 54 8.69 -4.43 3.72
C LEU A 54 9.24 -3.02 3.44
N ARG A 55 10.04 -2.47 4.33
CA ARG A 55 10.67 -1.16 4.13
C ARG A 55 11.51 -1.15 2.85
N GLU A 56 12.30 -2.18 2.61
CA GLU A 56 13.09 -2.32 1.39
C GLU A 56 12.19 -2.49 0.15
N ALA A 57 11.09 -3.23 0.27
CA ALA A 57 10.12 -3.39 -0.81
C ALA A 57 9.45 -2.05 -1.17
N VAL A 58 9.13 -1.21 -0.19
CA VAL A 58 8.58 0.13 -0.41
C VAL A 58 9.59 1.00 -1.17
N LYS A 59 10.86 0.98 -0.77
CA LYS A 59 11.91 1.70 -1.48
C LYS A 59 12.04 1.22 -2.94
N ALA A 60 12.05 -0.09 -3.15
CA ALA A 60 12.15 -0.68 -4.48
C ALA A 60 10.96 -0.28 -5.36
N THR A 61 9.76 -0.29 -4.81
CA THR A 61 8.55 0.15 -5.52
C THR A 61 8.67 1.61 -5.93
N ARG A 62 9.06 2.48 -5.00
CA ARG A 62 9.20 3.91 -5.26
C ARG A 62 10.22 4.18 -6.37
N ALA A 63 11.30 3.43 -6.42
CA ALA A 63 12.33 3.56 -7.45
C ALA A 63 11.83 3.17 -8.85
N MET A 64 10.79 2.35 -8.95
CA MET A 64 10.18 1.90 -10.20
C MET A 64 9.01 2.77 -10.67
N ILE A 65 8.58 3.74 -9.88
CA ILE A 65 7.50 4.66 -10.26
C ILE A 65 8.01 5.67 -11.29
N ASP A 66 7.27 5.84 -12.38
CA ASP A 66 7.59 6.84 -13.39
C ASP A 66 7.52 8.26 -12.80
N PRO A 67 8.44 9.17 -13.17
CA PRO A 67 8.44 10.54 -12.66
C PRO A 67 7.14 11.29 -12.89
N GLU A 68 6.46 11.05 -14.01
CA GLU A 68 5.15 11.66 -14.32
C GLU A 68 4.09 11.23 -13.32
N ILE A 69 4.04 9.94 -13.00
CA ILE A 69 3.09 9.38 -12.03
C ILE A 69 3.39 9.93 -10.64
N ALA A 70 4.64 9.96 -10.23
CA ALA A 70 5.04 10.52 -8.95
C ALA A 70 4.62 11.99 -8.82
N ALA A 71 4.77 12.78 -9.89
CA ALA A 71 4.38 14.18 -9.91
C ALA A 71 2.86 14.39 -9.78
N GLU A 72 2.06 13.50 -10.34
CA GLU A 72 0.60 13.56 -10.26
C GLU A 72 0.05 13.14 -8.89
N ARG A 73 0.85 12.46 -8.06
CA ARG A 73 0.42 11.81 -6.80
C ARG A 73 1.19 12.30 -5.58
N LYS A 74 1.53 13.57 -5.53
CA LYS A 74 2.37 14.14 -4.46
C LYS A 74 1.70 14.10 -3.09
N LYS A 75 0.38 14.20 -3.01
CA LYS A 75 -0.32 14.35 -1.73
C LYS A 75 -0.30 13.08 -0.88
N TYR A 76 -0.63 11.94 -1.49
CA TYR A 76 -0.74 10.66 -0.76
C TYR A 76 0.27 9.61 -1.22
N GLY A 77 1.00 9.88 -2.30
CA GLY A 77 1.96 8.95 -2.87
C GLY A 77 1.41 8.16 -4.04
N ALA A 78 2.29 7.44 -4.72
CA ALA A 78 2.00 6.80 -5.99
C ALA A 78 1.43 5.37 -5.84
N PHE A 79 1.56 4.77 -4.67
CA PHE A 79 1.11 3.41 -4.38
C PHE A 79 0.76 3.27 -2.90
N GLY A 80 0.09 2.19 -2.55
CA GLY A 80 -0.25 1.87 -1.17
C GLY A 80 0.33 0.54 -0.71
N VAL A 81 0.05 0.20 0.54
CA VAL A 81 0.45 -1.06 1.18
C VAL A 81 -0.80 -1.76 1.72
N ASN A 82 -0.93 -3.03 1.40
CA ASN A 82 -1.96 -3.91 1.94
C ASN A 82 -1.44 -4.62 3.18
N ILE A 83 -2.25 -4.66 4.23
CA ILE A 83 -2.03 -5.50 5.41
C ILE A 83 -3.27 -6.36 5.62
N THR A 84 -3.17 -7.65 5.34
CA THR A 84 -4.25 -8.60 5.52
C THR A 84 -4.12 -9.31 6.85
N LEU A 85 -5.16 -9.23 7.66
CA LEU A 85 -5.22 -9.79 9.01
C LEU A 85 -5.92 -11.15 8.95
N LEU A 86 -5.14 -12.21 9.00
CA LEU A 86 -5.66 -13.58 8.99
C LEU A 86 -5.39 -14.26 10.33
N PRO A 87 -6.30 -15.13 10.78
CA PRO A 87 -6.04 -15.99 11.94
C PRO A 87 -4.79 -16.83 11.68
N ALA A 88 -3.86 -16.83 12.62
CA ALA A 88 -2.64 -17.61 12.54
C ALA A 88 -2.26 -18.12 13.94
N ILE A 89 -1.63 -19.29 13.98
CA ILE A 89 -1.12 -19.85 15.24
C ILE A 89 -0.07 -18.94 15.84
N VAL A 90 0.82 -18.41 15.00
CA VAL A 90 1.76 -17.34 15.36
C VAL A 90 1.44 -16.13 14.50
N PRO A 91 0.73 -15.10 15.05
CA PRO A 91 0.36 -13.94 14.25
C PRO A 91 1.60 -13.14 13.82
N PRO A 92 1.62 -12.62 12.59
CA PRO A 92 2.65 -11.67 12.16
C PRO A 92 2.64 -10.41 13.03
N ASP A 93 3.77 -9.71 13.04
CA ASP A 93 3.88 -8.41 13.72
C ASP A 93 3.20 -7.31 12.89
N TYR A 94 1.87 -7.30 12.86
CA TYR A 94 1.09 -6.32 12.10
C TYR A 94 1.44 -4.86 12.45
N PRO A 95 1.55 -4.48 13.74
CA PRO A 95 1.97 -3.13 14.10
C PRO A 95 3.36 -2.78 13.56
N GLY A 96 4.30 -3.72 13.57
CA GLY A 96 5.64 -3.53 13.03
C GLY A 96 5.62 -3.30 11.52
N TYR A 97 4.81 -4.04 10.78
CA TYR A 97 4.63 -3.83 9.34
C TYR A 97 4.01 -2.46 9.04
N ALA A 98 2.97 -2.07 9.76
CA ALA A 98 2.35 -0.76 9.60
C ALA A 98 3.33 0.38 9.89
N ARG A 99 4.10 0.26 10.97
CA ARG A 99 5.11 1.25 11.35
C ARG A 99 6.21 1.35 10.31
N ALA A 100 6.72 0.23 9.81
CA ALA A 100 7.76 0.21 8.78
C ALA A 100 7.29 0.91 7.50
N ALA A 101 6.04 0.67 7.08
CA ALA A 101 5.46 1.33 5.92
C ALA A 101 5.30 2.84 6.13
N LEU A 102 4.78 3.26 7.29
CA LEU A 102 4.63 4.68 7.64
C LEU A 102 5.97 5.40 7.67
N GLU A 103 6.98 4.82 8.29
CA GLU A 103 8.33 5.39 8.36
C GLU A 103 8.99 5.46 6.98
N ALA A 104 8.64 4.55 6.08
CA ALA A 104 9.10 4.58 4.69
C ALA A 104 8.32 5.58 3.81
N GLY A 105 7.36 6.30 4.36
CA GLY A 105 6.63 7.36 3.68
C GLY A 105 5.31 6.94 3.05
N VAL A 106 4.84 5.72 3.26
CA VAL A 106 3.54 5.26 2.75
C VAL A 106 2.42 5.99 3.48
N ARG A 107 1.41 6.44 2.72
CA ARG A 107 0.24 7.18 3.23
C ARG A 107 -1.09 6.52 2.87
N ILE A 108 -1.07 5.51 2.00
CA ILE A 108 -2.26 4.79 1.56
C ILE A 108 -2.16 3.35 2.06
N PHE A 109 -3.16 2.93 2.84
CA PHE A 109 -3.23 1.58 3.37
C PHE A 109 -4.55 0.93 3.01
N GLU A 110 -4.49 -0.33 2.63
CA GLU A 110 -5.65 -1.20 2.50
C GLU A 110 -5.54 -2.30 3.54
N THR A 111 -6.61 -2.52 4.29
CA THR A 111 -6.67 -3.63 5.24
C THR A 111 -7.77 -4.60 4.85
N ALA A 112 -7.52 -5.88 5.07
CA ALA A 112 -8.48 -6.95 4.81
C ALA A 112 -8.46 -7.93 5.99
N GLY A 113 -9.49 -8.75 6.11
CA GLY A 113 -9.62 -9.70 7.20
C GLY A 113 -10.21 -9.08 8.46
N SER A 114 -10.02 -9.73 9.62
CA SER A 114 -10.56 -9.28 10.90
C SER A 114 -9.59 -8.31 11.58
N ASN A 115 -10.03 -7.08 11.78
CA ASN A 115 -9.20 -6.03 12.40
C ASN A 115 -9.50 -5.81 13.89
N ARG A 116 -10.38 -6.60 14.50
CA ARG A 116 -10.86 -6.33 15.86
C ARG A 116 -9.87 -6.59 16.98
N THR A 117 -8.82 -7.36 16.72
CA THR A 117 -7.94 -7.87 17.79
C THR A 117 -6.57 -7.22 17.89
N TRP A 118 -6.16 -6.41 16.89
CA TRP A 118 -4.83 -5.82 16.89
C TRP A 118 -4.80 -4.30 16.93
N MET A 119 -5.91 -3.66 16.64
CA MET A 119 -6.05 -2.23 16.88
C MET A 119 -6.28 -2.02 18.38
N GLY A 120 -5.20 -1.93 19.13
CA GLY A 120 -5.27 -1.41 20.49
C GLY A 120 -5.87 0.00 20.49
N PRO A 121 -6.39 0.46 21.64
CA PRO A 121 -7.08 1.76 21.75
C PRO A 121 -6.26 2.97 21.31
N ASN A 122 -4.97 2.79 21.05
CA ASN A 122 -4.04 3.88 20.70
C ASN A 122 -3.66 3.91 19.22
N MET A 123 -4.22 3.04 18.38
CA MET A 123 -3.92 3.02 16.95
C MET A 123 -5.13 3.50 16.16
N GLN A 124 -5.47 4.77 16.35
CA GLN A 124 -6.35 5.47 15.43
C GLN A 124 -5.56 5.76 14.16
N LEU A 125 -5.84 4.99 13.12
CA LEU A 125 -5.55 5.45 11.77
C LEU A 125 -6.47 6.66 11.58
N SER A 126 -5.89 7.86 11.63
CA SER A 126 -6.64 9.09 11.35
C SER A 126 -7.32 8.94 9.99
N PRO A 127 -8.59 9.32 9.88
CA PRO A 127 -9.31 9.28 8.61
C PRO A 127 -8.65 10.15 7.55
#